data_c55c1fed1dbd750d4ecf998c0849b6c2
#
_entry.id   c55c1fed1dbd750d4ecf998c0849b6c2
#
_cell.length_a   1.000
_cell.length_b   1.000
_cell.length_c   1.000
_cell.angle_alpha   90.00
_cell.angle_beta   90.00
_cell.angle_gamma   90.00
#
_symmetry.space_group_name_H-M   'P 1'
#
loop_
_entity.id
_entity.type
_entity.pdbx_description
1 polymer ?
#
loop_
_entity_poly.entity_id
_entity_poly.type
_entity_poly.pdbx_seq_one_letter_code
_entity_poly.pdbx_strand_id
1 'polypeptide(L)'
;MEDCRLEDLYDGNFYHVCTEGMERDVLFRDDEDFLVARNYLALSAWKNKVFVLVFSLMSNHVHVLVASHDRRRTQIFIRYFKQLYSTYMHNKYGRKEALRGQTVSLSYRT
;
A
#
# COMPACT_ATOMS: atom_id res chain seq x y z
N MET A 1 -3.83 -18.00 -12.91
CA MET A 1 -3.91 -16.57 -12.62
C MET A 1 -3.26 -15.78 -13.74
N GLU A 2 -3.86 -14.72 -14.09
CA GLU A 2 -3.32 -13.83 -15.09
C GLU A 2 -2.22 -12.96 -14.50
N ASP A 3 -1.05 -13.01 -15.08
CA ASP A 3 0.07 -12.24 -14.60
C ASP A 3 -0.01 -10.78 -15.10
N CYS A 4 0.32 -9.87 -14.23
CA CYS A 4 0.46 -8.47 -14.60
C CYS A 4 1.90 -8.27 -15.07
N ARG A 5 2.09 -8.13 -16.35
CA ARG A 5 3.43 -7.96 -16.93
C ARG A 5 3.83 -6.51 -16.93
N LEU A 6 5.14 -6.27 -16.78
CA LEU A 6 5.65 -4.91 -16.83
C LEU A 6 5.31 -4.24 -18.17
N GLU A 7 5.39 -4.99 -19.26
CA GLU A 7 5.06 -4.47 -20.58
C GLU A 7 3.59 -4.05 -20.72
N ASP A 8 2.68 -4.69 -19.95
CA ASP A 8 1.28 -4.30 -19.91
C ASP A 8 1.07 -2.97 -19.21
N LEU A 9 2.03 -2.58 -18.38
CA LEU A 9 1.99 -1.33 -17.65
C LEU A 9 2.87 -0.25 -18.28
N TYR A 10 3.54 -0.57 -19.38
CA TYR A 10 4.47 0.35 -20.02
C TYR A 10 3.79 1.65 -20.43
N ASP A 11 2.55 1.57 -20.94
CA ASP A 11 1.75 2.72 -21.30
C ASP A 11 0.86 3.20 -20.15
N GLY A 12 1.06 2.61 -18.98
CA GLY A 12 0.31 2.97 -17.80
C GLY A 12 0.86 4.19 -17.10
N ASN A 13 0.40 4.39 -15.91
CA ASN A 13 0.77 5.53 -15.10
C ASN A 13 1.52 5.09 -13.85
N PHE A 14 2.35 5.98 -13.36
CA PHE A 14 3.04 5.81 -12.09
C PHE A 14 2.35 6.68 -11.04
N TYR A 15 2.03 6.08 -9.91
CA TYR A 15 1.32 6.77 -8.83
C TYR A 15 2.15 6.73 -7.56
N HIS A 16 2.18 7.84 -6.87
CA HIS A 16 2.70 7.92 -5.52
C HIS A 16 1.52 7.81 -4.56
N VAL A 17 1.58 6.84 -3.67
CA VAL A 17 0.51 6.57 -2.72
C VAL A 17 1.05 6.80 -1.32
N CYS A 18 0.31 7.55 -0.53
CA CYS A 18 0.66 7.80 0.86
C CYS A 18 -0.55 7.50 1.73
N THR A 19 -0.33 6.78 2.81
CA THR A 19 -1.35 6.57 3.83
C THR A 19 -0.71 6.76 5.20
N GLU A 20 -1.47 7.28 6.14
CA GLU A 20 -0.97 7.69 7.44
C GLU A 20 -1.66 6.92 8.56
N GLY A 21 -0.96 6.79 9.67
CA GLY A 21 -1.57 6.41 10.92
C GLY A 21 -2.28 7.61 11.54
N MET A 22 -2.99 7.36 12.61
CA MET A 22 -3.54 8.45 13.39
C MET A 22 -2.41 9.21 14.06
N GLU A 23 -2.65 10.49 14.36
CA GLU A 23 -1.68 11.31 15.06
C GLU A 23 -1.15 10.60 16.30
N ARG A 24 0.18 10.54 16.43
CA ARG A 24 0.89 9.87 17.52
C ARG A 24 0.88 8.36 17.47
N ASP A 25 0.21 7.77 16.50
CA ASP A 25 0.23 6.32 16.40
C ASP A 25 1.50 5.84 15.72
N VAL A 26 2.09 4.83 16.32
CA VAL A 26 3.21 4.12 15.70
C VAL A 26 2.63 2.92 14.98
N LEU A 27 2.84 2.86 13.66
CA LEU A 27 2.32 1.78 12.83
C LEU A 27 3.17 0.53 12.91
N PHE A 28 4.48 0.72 13.08
CA PHE A 28 5.43 -0.38 13.05
C PHE A 28 6.28 -0.31 14.30
N ARG A 29 6.12 -1.29 15.20
CA ARG A 29 6.81 -1.30 16.48
C ARG A 29 7.95 -2.31 16.54
N ASP A 30 7.88 -3.34 15.72
CA ASP A 30 8.90 -4.39 15.71
C ASP A 30 9.07 -4.95 14.29
N ASP A 31 10.02 -5.86 14.15
CA ASP A 31 10.35 -6.44 12.85
C ASP A 31 9.17 -7.23 12.27
N GLU A 32 8.35 -7.84 13.13
CA GLU A 32 7.16 -8.56 12.67
C GLU A 32 6.18 -7.63 11.98
N ASP A 33 5.97 -6.45 12.56
CA ASP A 33 5.05 -5.46 11.96
C ASP A 33 5.51 -5.05 10.57
N PHE A 34 6.81 -4.80 10.42
CA PHE A 34 7.38 -4.45 9.10
C PHE A 34 7.24 -5.59 8.12
N LEU A 35 7.50 -6.81 8.56
CA LEU A 35 7.41 -7.98 7.70
C LEU A 35 5.98 -8.20 7.23
N VAL A 36 5.02 -8.10 8.15
CA VAL A 36 3.59 -8.27 7.83
C VAL A 36 3.14 -7.18 6.86
N ALA A 37 3.54 -5.93 7.09
CA ALA A 37 3.18 -4.84 6.20
C ALA A 37 3.73 -5.06 4.80
N ARG A 38 4.99 -5.48 4.69
CA ARG A 38 5.62 -5.77 3.40
C ARG A 38 4.88 -6.89 2.67
N ASN A 39 4.54 -7.95 3.39
CA ASN A 39 3.81 -9.07 2.81
C ASN A 39 2.42 -8.66 2.35
N TYR A 40 1.74 -7.82 3.12
CA TYR A 40 0.41 -7.34 2.74
C TYR A 40 0.47 -6.38 1.55
N LEU A 41 1.52 -5.58 1.43
CA LEU A 41 1.72 -4.77 0.23
C LEU A 41 1.87 -5.65 -0.99
N ALA A 42 2.67 -6.70 -0.89
CA ALA A 42 2.87 -7.64 -1.99
C ALA A 42 1.58 -8.35 -2.37
N LEU A 43 0.83 -8.82 -1.38
CA LEU A 43 -0.45 -9.50 -1.61
C LEU A 43 -1.47 -8.57 -2.25
N SER A 44 -1.55 -7.33 -1.77
CA SER A 44 -2.48 -6.33 -2.29
C SER A 44 -2.15 -5.97 -3.73
N ALA A 45 -0.85 -5.84 -4.03
CA ALA A 45 -0.38 -5.55 -5.38
C ALA A 45 -0.69 -6.69 -6.33
N TRP A 46 -0.41 -7.90 -5.90
CA TRP A 46 -0.67 -9.10 -6.70
C TRP A 46 -2.17 -9.24 -7.02
N LYS A 47 -2.99 -9.07 -6.00
CA LYS A 47 -4.44 -9.22 -6.16
C LYS A 47 -5.04 -8.16 -7.07
N ASN A 48 -4.51 -6.95 -7.03
CA ASN A 48 -5.06 -5.81 -7.76
C ASN A 48 -4.27 -5.47 -9.03
N LYS A 49 -3.31 -6.31 -9.40
CA LYS A 49 -2.51 -6.14 -10.61
C LYS A 49 -1.81 -4.78 -10.67
N VAL A 50 -1.14 -4.46 -9.57
CA VAL A 50 -0.35 -3.24 -9.44
C VAL A 50 1.09 -3.65 -9.20
N PHE A 51 2.04 -2.95 -9.83
CA PHE A 51 3.46 -3.17 -9.56
C PHE A 51 3.94 -2.18 -8.53
N VAL A 52 4.50 -2.69 -7.43
CA VAL A 52 5.16 -1.86 -6.44
C VAL A 52 6.61 -1.70 -6.87
N LEU A 53 7.01 -0.47 -7.14
CA LEU A 53 8.36 -0.16 -7.58
C LEU A 53 9.27 0.15 -6.40
N VAL A 54 8.78 0.98 -5.49
CA VAL A 54 9.50 1.38 -4.28
C VAL A 54 8.49 1.57 -3.18
N PHE A 55 8.87 1.24 -1.95
CA PHE A 55 8.04 1.58 -0.81
C PHE A 55 8.91 2.00 0.36
N SER A 56 8.31 2.80 1.24
CA SER A 56 8.95 3.24 2.47
C SER A 56 7.95 3.13 3.60
N LEU A 57 8.29 2.34 4.61
CA LEU A 57 7.48 2.14 5.79
C LEU A 57 8.08 2.97 6.91
N MET A 58 7.44 4.10 7.20
CA MET A 58 7.89 5.00 8.26
C MET A 58 7.02 4.79 9.49
N SER A 59 7.49 5.26 10.63
CA SER A 59 6.86 4.95 11.91
C SER A 59 5.35 5.22 11.94
N ASN A 60 4.89 6.23 11.23
CA ASN A 60 3.48 6.62 11.24
C ASN A 60 2.85 6.79 9.87
N HIS A 61 3.56 6.44 8.80
CA HIS A 61 2.97 6.52 7.47
C HIS A 61 3.70 5.60 6.50
N VAL A 62 3.04 5.37 5.38
CA VAL A 62 3.53 4.48 4.32
C VAL A 62 3.52 5.24 3.01
N HIS A 63 4.65 5.22 2.31
CA HIS A 63 4.78 5.74 0.96
C HIS A 63 5.05 4.59 0.01
N VAL A 64 4.32 4.57 -1.10
CA VAL A 64 4.51 3.52 -2.11
C VAL A 64 4.49 4.17 -3.48
N LEU A 65 5.48 3.84 -4.30
CA LEU A 65 5.47 4.22 -5.71
C LEU A 65 5.07 2.98 -6.51
N VAL A 66 4.01 3.09 -7.28
CA VAL A 66 3.45 1.96 -8.02
C VAL A 66 3.25 2.28 -9.48
N ALA A 67 3.27 1.24 -10.31
CA ALA A 67 2.85 1.32 -11.71
C ALA A 67 1.51 0.60 -11.84
N SER A 68 0.54 1.24 -12.48
CA SER A 68 -0.80 0.72 -12.60
C SER A 68 -1.45 1.23 -13.88
N HIS A 69 -2.46 0.51 -14.37
CA HIS A 69 -3.21 0.94 -15.55
C HIS A 69 -4.01 2.21 -15.28
N ASP A 70 -4.57 2.33 -14.08
CA ASP A 70 -5.39 3.49 -13.76
C ASP A 70 -5.37 3.81 -12.27
N ARG A 71 -5.88 4.99 -11.95
CA ARG A 71 -5.94 5.49 -10.58
C ARG A 71 -6.87 4.65 -9.71
N ARG A 72 -7.97 4.19 -10.26
CA ARG A 72 -8.94 3.41 -9.51
C ARG A 72 -8.34 2.12 -8.98
N ARG A 73 -7.59 1.43 -9.82
CA ARG A 73 -6.92 0.19 -9.42
C ARG A 73 -5.94 0.44 -8.29
N THR A 74 -5.21 1.56 -8.37
CA THR A 74 -4.28 1.96 -7.33
C THR A 74 -5.00 2.27 -6.02
N GLN A 75 -6.16 2.93 -6.10
CA GLN A 75 -6.97 3.22 -4.91
C GLN A 75 -7.49 1.94 -4.25
N ILE A 76 -7.91 0.97 -5.04
CA ILE A 76 -8.37 -0.33 -4.52
C ILE A 76 -7.21 -1.07 -3.88
N PHE A 77 -6.03 -1.02 -4.50
CA PHE A 77 -4.82 -1.62 -3.96
C PHE A 77 -4.51 -1.10 -2.55
N ILE A 78 -4.46 0.21 -2.38
CA ILE A 78 -4.09 0.77 -1.07
C ILE A 78 -5.20 0.56 -0.04
N ARG A 79 -6.46 0.60 -0.45
CA ARG A 79 -7.57 0.32 0.45
C ARG A 79 -7.51 -1.12 0.96
N TYR A 80 -7.19 -2.05 0.09
CA TYR A 80 -7.04 -3.45 0.44
C TYR A 80 -5.90 -3.64 1.45
N PHE A 81 -4.77 -3.01 1.20
CA PHE A 81 -3.64 -3.04 2.13
C PHE A 81 -4.03 -2.47 3.49
N LYS A 82 -4.69 -1.33 3.51
CA LYS A 82 -5.11 -0.67 4.75
C LYS A 82 -6.01 -1.59 5.57
N GLN A 83 -6.94 -2.25 4.92
CA GLN A 83 -7.86 -3.16 5.60
C GLN A 83 -7.11 -4.33 6.23
N LEU A 84 -6.21 -4.94 5.48
CA LEU A 84 -5.42 -6.06 6.00
C LEU A 84 -4.57 -5.64 7.19
N TYR A 85 -3.85 -4.55 7.04
CA TYR A 85 -2.94 -4.10 8.09
C TYR A 85 -3.68 -3.61 9.31
N SER A 86 -4.80 -2.92 9.13
CA SER A 86 -5.63 -2.47 10.25
C SER A 86 -6.18 -3.65 11.05
N THR A 87 -6.59 -4.72 10.37
CA THR A 87 -7.04 -5.94 11.03
C THR A 87 -5.90 -6.58 11.83
N TYR A 88 -4.71 -6.64 11.25
CA TYR A 88 -3.53 -7.14 11.95
C TYR A 88 -3.24 -6.33 13.22
N MET A 89 -3.28 -5.00 13.12
CA MET A 89 -3.03 -4.12 14.25
C MET A 89 -4.11 -4.25 15.33
N HIS A 90 -5.36 -4.40 14.90
CA HIS A 90 -6.45 -4.65 15.84
C HIS A 90 -6.22 -5.95 16.62
N ASN A 91 -5.86 -7.00 15.93
CA ASN A 91 -5.65 -8.31 16.57
C ASN A 91 -4.43 -8.33 17.47
N LYS A 92 -3.37 -7.64 17.07
CA LYS A 92 -2.12 -7.66 17.85
C LYS A 92 -2.12 -6.66 19.00
N TYR A 93 -2.64 -5.45 18.76
CA TYR A 93 -2.53 -4.33 19.72
C TYR A 93 -3.87 -3.83 20.24
N GLY A 94 -4.98 -4.36 19.75
CA GLY A 94 -6.31 -3.92 20.18
C GLY A 94 -6.72 -2.56 19.62
N ARG A 95 -6.09 -2.10 18.54
CA ARG A 95 -6.38 -0.80 17.93
C ARG A 95 -7.56 -0.90 16.98
N LYS A 96 -8.47 0.08 17.04
CA LYS A 96 -9.63 0.09 16.15
C LYS A 96 -9.27 0.57 14.75
N GLU A 97 -8.41 1.58 14.66
CA GLU A 97 -7.98 2.13 13.39
C GLU A 97 -6.48 2.36 13.44
N ALA A 98 -5.75 1.72 12.53
CA ALA A 98 -4.32 1.90 12.42
C ALA A 98 -3.96 2.88 11.31
N LEU A 99 -4.71 2.86 10.22
CA LEU A 99 -4.41 3.67 9.04
C LEU A 99 -5.60 4.52 8.66
N ARG A 100 -5.36 5.79 8.39
CA ARG A 100 -6.37 6.77 7.99
C ARG A 100 -5.94 7.47 6.74
N GLY A 101 -6.94 7.92 5.99
CA GLY A 101 -6.71 8.72 4.83
C GLY A 101 -5.83 8.02 3.81
N GLN A 102 -5.77 8.58 2.66
CA GLN A 102 -4.85 8.14 1.62
C GLN A 102 -4.79 9.21 0.57
N THR A 103 -3.60 9.41 0.02
CA THR A 103 -3.39 10.30 -1.10
C THR A 103 -2.81 9.47 -2.23
N VAL A 104 -3.43 9.55 -3.39
CA VAL A 104 -2.93 8.92 -4.59
C VAL A 104 -2.65 10.02 -5.59
N SER A 105 -1.39 10.23 -5.90
CA SER A 105 -0.96 11.29 -6.80
C SER A 105 -0.30 10.69 -8.04
N LEU A 106 -0.64 11.22 -9.20
CA LEU A 106 0.04 10.82 -10.43
C LEU A 106 1.44 11.40 -10.42
N SER A 107 2.44 10.54 -10.34
CA SER A 107 3.84 10.98 -10.27
C SER A 107 4.46 11.12 -11.65
N TYR A 108 4.11 10.22 -12.55
CA TYR A 108 4.68 10.18 -13.88
C TYR A 108 3.74 9.44 -14.81
N ARG A 109 3.68 9.92 -16.05
CA ARG A 109 2.84 9.30 -17.07
C ARG A 109 3.68 8.95 -18.28
N THR A 110 3.59 7.71 -18.68
CA THR A 110 4.28 7.24 -19.90
C THR A 110 3.44 7.46 -21.15
#